data_746f81d7ddff9871d5ee74ec37658c84
#
_entry.id   746f81d7ddff9871d5ee74ec37658c84
#
_cell.length_a   1.000
_cell.length_b   1.000
_cell.length_c   1.000
_cell.angle_alpha   90.00
_cell.angle_beta   90.00
_cell.angle_gamma   90.00
#
_symmetry.space_group_name_H-M   'P 1'
#
loop_
_entity.id
_entity.type
_entity.pdbx_description
1 polymer ?
#
loop_
_entity_poly.entity_id
_entity_poly.type
_entity_poly.pdbx_seq_one_letter_code
_entity_poly.pdbx_strand_id
1 'polypeptide(L)'
;YGGGFYPYYRPYYPTYGFGASYNPWTGAYTRGAVAYGPYGGAGVASRYNPTTGTYSRGAAAWGPYGASGAASAYNPRTGAAATTRQGSSVYGSWGQTGVTRGDQWASTSRVTNNMGTTSRVTQGSGGNTAITRNPVGAGNASGIVRTEGGDVYAGRDGSVYKKQGDAWQKYHGATGNWRFQDDFDNLP
;
A
#
# COMPACT_ATOMS: atom_id res chain seq x y z
N TYR A 1 -7.39 -60.97 -19.42
CA TYR A 1 -6.14 -60.15 -19.34
C TYR A 1 -6.60 -58.68 -19.26
N GLY A 2 -6.70 -58.12 -18.01
CA GLY A 2 -6.95 -56.73 -17.74
C GLY A 2 -5.65 -55.96 -17.70
N GLY A 3 -5.33 -55.21 -18.75
CA GLY A 3 -4.24 -54.25 -18.73
C GLY A 3 -4.63 -52.99 -17.92
N GLY A 4 -4.16 -52.92 -16.67
CA GLY A 4 -4.30 -51.74 -15.86
C GLY A 4 -3.46 -50.63 -16.43
N PHE A 5 -4.10 -49.56 -16.91
CA PHE A 5 -3.45 -48.28 -17.18
C PHE A 5 -3.03 -47.70 -15.82
N TYR A 6 -1.76 -47.79 -15.49
CA TYR A 6 -1.18 -46.96 -14.44
C TYR A 6 -1.00 -45.54 -14.98
N PRO A 7 -1.68 -44.53 -14.44
CA PRO A 7 -1.41 -43.17 -14.83
C PRO A 7 0.04 -42.86 -14.44
N TYR A 8 0.88 -42.62 -15.41
CA TYR A 8 2.24 -42.15 -15.17
C TYR A 8 2.14 -40.83 -14.43
N TYR A 9 2.39 -40.85 -13.12
CA TYR A 9 2.57 -39.65 -12.31
C TYR A 9 3.86 -38.98 -12.80
N ARG A 10 3.72 -37.96 -13.66
CA ARG A 10 4.83 -37.07 -14.00
C ARG A 10 4.96 -36.09 -12.84
N PRO A 11 6.02 -36.13 -12.04
CA PRO A 11 6.26 -35.09 -11.07
C PRO A 11 6.33 -33.76 -11.82
N TYR A 12 5.51 -32.81 -11.42
CA TYR A 12 5.49 -31.45 -11.98
C TYR A 12 6.78 -30.78 -11.53
N TYR A 13 7.73 -30.66 -12.44
CA TYR A 13 8.95 -29.89 -12.21
C TYR A 13 8.61 -28.39 -12.21
N PRO A 14 9.14 -27.60 -11.26
CA PRO A 14 8.99 -26.16 -11.30
C PRO A 14 9.63 -25.60 -12.58
N THR A 15 8.95 -24.64 -13.19
CA THR A 15 9.46 -23.91 -14.35
C THR A 15 10.23 -22.70 -13.87
N TYR A 16 11.41 -22.47 -14.45
CA TYR A 16 12.27 -21.33 -14.14
C TYR A 16 12.34 -20.41 -15.35
N GLY A 17 12.26 -19.10 -15.11
CA GLY A 17 12.45 -18.09 -16.12
C GLY A 17 13.44 -17.02 -15.65
N PHE A 18 14.25 -16.56 -16.59
CA PHE A 18 15.16 -15.43 -16.40
C PHE A 18 14.90 -14.41 -17.48
N GLY A 19 14.97 -13.14 -17.14
CA GLY A 19 14.78 -12.06 -18.08
C GLY A 19 15.64 -10.86 -17.76
N ALA A 20 16.06 -10.18 -18.82
CA ALA A 20 16.68 -8.87 -18.74
C ALA A 20 16.08 -7.99 -19.82
N SER A 21 15.85 -6.73 -19.52
CA SER A 21 15.36 -5.75 -20.46
C SER A 21 16.13 -4.44 -20.31
N TYR A 22 16.29 -3.76 -21.43
CA TYR A 22 16.89 -2.45 -21.50
C TYR A 22 15.90 -1.49 -22.16
N ASN A 23 15.70 -0.34 -21.53
CA ASN A 23 14.86 0.72 -22.10
C ASN A 23 15.79 1.80 -22.68
N PRO A 24 15.88 1.95 -24.02
CA PRO A 24 16.81 2.89 -24.64
C PRO A 24 16.46 4.37 -24.39
N TRP A 25 15.19 4.68 -24.09
CA TRP A 25 14.74 6.05 -23.81
C TRP A 25 15.19 6.55 -22.44
N THR A 26 15.21 5.68 -21.44
CA THR A 26 15.60 6.03 -20.07
C THR A 26 16.95 5.48 -19.65
N GLY A 27 17.57 4.64 -20.48
CA GLY A 27 18.76 3.89 -20.14
C GLY A 27 18.53 2.85 -19.03
N ALA A 28 17.28 2.62 -18.62
CA ALA A 28 16.98 1.75 -17.50
C ALA A 28 17.21 0.28 -17.85
N TYR A 29 17.93 -0.40 -16.97
CA TYR A 29 18.22 -1.83 -17.05
C TYR A 29 17.45 -2.58 -15.96
N THR A 30 16.74 -3.62 -16.35
CA THR A 30 15.97 -4.49 -15.45
C THR A 30 16.41 -5.94 -15.67
N ARG A 31 16.54 -6.69 -14.59
CA ARG A 31 16.75 -8.14 -14.61
C ARG A 31 15.87 -8.79 -13.55
N GLY A 32 15.44 -10.01 -13.83
CA GLY A 32 14.61 -10.77 -12.91
C GLY A 32 14.70 -12.26 -13.15
N ALA A 33 14.21 -13.00 -12.19
CA ALA A 33 14.03 -14.44 -12.22
C ALA A 33 12.70 -14.82 -11.61
N VAL A 34 12.09 -15.86 -12.14
CA VAL A 34 10.82 -16.41 -11.64
C VAL A 34 10.92 -17.93 -11.61
N ALA A 35 10.35 -18.53 -10.58
CA ALA A 35 10.11 -19.95 -10.48
C ALA A 35 8.63 -20.17 -10.22
N TYR A 36 7.98 -21.06 -10.93
CA TYR A 36 6.56 -21.33 -10.73
C TYR A 36 6.21 -22.80 -11.02
N GLY A 37 5.16 -23.25 -10.41
CA GLY A 37 4.62 -24.60 -10.56
C GLY A 37 3.10 -24.59 -10.33
N PRO A 38 2.46 -25.77 -10.27
CA PRO A 38 1.00 -25.86 -10.17
C PRO A 38 0.41 -25.29 -8.87
N TYR A 39 1.22 -25.12 -7.84
CA TYR A 39 0.79 -24.62 -6.54
C TYR A 39 1.23 -23.18 -6.25
N GLY A 40 1.85 -22.49 -7.22
CA GLY A 40 2.27 -21.10 -7.07
C GLY A 40 3.66 -20.84 -7.61
N GLY A 41 4.22 -19.72 -7.22
CA GLY A 41 5.54 -19.31 -7.68
C GLY A 41 6.15 -18.23 -6.81
N ALA A 42 7.40 -17.89 -7.14
CA ALA A 42 8.11 -16.77 -6.58
C ALA A 42 8.96 -16.08 -7.65
N GLY A 43 9.15 -14.79 -7.52
CA GLY A 43 9.96 -14.03 -8.46
C GLY A 43 10.73 -12.92 -7.75
N VAL A 44 11.83 -12.55 -8.35
CA VAL A 44 12.69 -11.44 -7.93
C VAL A 44 13.00 -10.56 -9.12
N ALA A 45 13.11 -9.26 -8.89
CA ALA A 45 13.53 -8.32 -9.93
C ALA A 45 14.41 -7.23 -9.33
N SER A 46 15.33 -6.72 -10.14
CA SER A 46 16.10 -5.53 -9.81
C SER A 46 16.19 -4.62 -11.04
N ARG A 47 16.20 -3.32 -10.79
CA ARG A 47 16.25 -2.30 -11.84
C ARG A 47 17.17 -1.17 -11.41
N TYR A 48 17.94 -0.67 -12.37
CA TYR A 48 18.66 0.57 -12.28
C TYR A 48 18.22 1.53 -13.37
N ASN A 49 17.93 2.76 -13.03
CA ASN A 49 17.61 3.83 -13.97
C ASN A 49 18.69 4.92 -13.88
N PRO A 50 19.59 5.03 -14.84
CA PRO A 50 20.69 6.00 -14.84
C PRO A 50 20.20 7.44 -14.99
N THR A 51 19.07 7.69 -15.66
CA THR A 51 18.49 9.02 -15.81
C THR A 51 18.11 9.62 -14.45
N THR A 52 17.47 8.84 -13.60
CA THR A 52 17.09 9.27 -12.25
C THR A 52 18.14 8.91 -11.19
N GLY A 53 19.07 7.99 -11.48
CA GLY A 53 20.01 7.41 -10.53
C GLY A 53 19.39 6.43 -9.55
N THR A 54 18.17 5.94 -9.82
CA THR A 54 17.40 5.12 -8.86
C THR A 54 17.70 3.64 -9.04
N TYR A 55 18.02 2.98 -7.93
CA TYR A 55 18.09 1.53 -7.80
C TYR A 55 16.79 1.02 -7.19
N SER A 56 16.24 -0.06 -7.71
CA SER A 56 15.11 -0.74 -7.09
C SER A 56 15.25 -2.25 -7.18
N ARG A 57 14.67 -2.95 -6.21
CA ARG A 57 14.60 -4.40 -6.17
C ARG A 57 13.30 -4.82 -5.52
N GLY A 58 12.81 -5.99 -5.90
CA GLY A 58 11.60 -6.56 -5.32
C GLY A 58 11.60 -8.07 -5.42
N ALA A 59 10.79 -8.67 -4.58
CA ALA A 59 10.49 -10.08 -4.58
C ALA A 59 9.00 -10.27 -4.31
N ALA A 60 8.41 -11.29 -4.91
CA ALA A 60 7.03 -11.69 -4.66
C ALA A 60 6.91 -13.20 -4.68
N ALA A 61 5.96 -13.72 -3.91
CA ALA A 61 5.55 -15.11 -3.93
C ALA A 61 4.03 -15.18 -3.96
N TRP A 62 3.50 -16.19 -4.63
CA TRP A 62 2.06 -16.40 -4.77
C TRP A 62 1.73 -17.88 -4.74
N GLY A 63 0.53 -18.19 -4.31
CA GLY A 63 0.01 -19.54 -4.21
C GLY A 63 -1.51 -19.56 -4.12
N PRO A 64 -2.13 -20.75 -3.95
CA PRO A 64 -3.59 -20.89 -3.92
C PRO A 64 -4.28 -20.09 -2.82
N TYR A 65 -3.58 -19.77 -1.75
CA TYR A 65 -4.14 -19.08 -0.58
C TYR A 65 -3.80 -17.60 -0.50
N GLY A 66 -3.04 -17.08 -1.46
CA GLY A 66 -2.70 -15.66 -1.50
C GLY A 66 -1.36 -15.37 -2.14
N ALA A 67 -0.97 -14.11 -2.01
CA ALA A 67 0.30 -13.60 -2.52
C ALA A 67 0.94 -12.64 -1.52
N SER A 68 2.25 -12.53 -1.55
CA SER A 68 2.98 -11.53 -0.79
C SER A 68 4.19 -11.03 -1.60
N GLY A 69 4.59 -9.79 -1.33
CA GLY A 69 5.74 -9.21 -1.99
C GLY A 69 6.32 -8.06 -1.21
N ALA A 70 7.57 -7.78 -1.47
CA ALA A 70 8.29 -6.65 -0.93
C ALA A 70 9.13 -6.00 -2.03
N ALA A 71 9.25 -4.68 -1.98
CA ALA A 71 10.12 -3.93 -2.87
C ALA A 71 10.82 -2.81 -2.11
N SER A 72 11.97 -2.43 -2.60
CA SER A 72 12.71 -1.26 -2.11
C SER A 72 13.28 -0.48 -3.29
N ALA A 73 13.37 0.83 -3.11
CA ALA A 73 14.03 1.73 -4.04
C ALA A 73 14.93 2.69 -3.26
N TYR A 74 16.04 3.08 -3.85
CA TYR A 74 16.97 4.04 -3.30
C TYR A 74 17.55 4.92 -4.40
N ASN A 75 17.60 6.20 -4.16
CA ASN A 75 18.22 7.17 -5.04
C ASN A 75 19.38 7.88 -4.32
N PRO A 76 20.64 7.53 -4.62
CA PRO A 76 21.79 8.12 -3.96
C PRO A 76 21.98 9.61 -4.25
N ARG A 77 21.42 10.12 -5.38
CA ARG A 77 21.54 11.56 -5.71
C ARG A 77 20.67 12.43 -4.81
N THR A 78 19.54 11.90 -4.34
CA THR A 78 18.58 12.65 -3.52
C THR A 78 18.54 12.17 -2.08
N GLY A 79 19.22 11.05 -1.75
CA GLY A 79 19.12 10.36 -0.48
C GLY A 79 17.75 9.76 -0.19
N ALA A 80 16.86 9.75 -1.19
CA ALA A 80 15.51 9.22 -1.02
C ALA A 80 15.49 7.69 -1.07
N ALA A 81 14.78 7.09 -0.13
CA ALA A 81 14.52 5.65 -0.11
C ALA A 81 13.04 5.37 0.07
N ALA A 82 12.59 4.26 -0.48
CA ALA A 82 11.24 3.75 -0.32
C ALA A 82 11.26 2.25 -0.10
N THR A 83 10.37 1.77 0.77
CA THR A 83 10.15 0.34 0.99
C THR A 83 8.67 0.04 0.98
N THR A 84 8.28 -1.09 0.45
CA THR A 84 6.90 -1.57 0.52
C THR A 84 6.85 -3.06 0.78
N ARG A 85 5.86 -3.49 1.53
CA ARG A 85 5.48 -4.89 1.74
C ARG A 85 3.98 -5.00 1.57
N GLN A 86 3.54 -5.99 0.86
CA GLN A 86 2.13 -6.21 0.59
C GLN A 86 1.82 -7.70 0.59
N GLY A 87 0.60 -8.03 0.95
CA GLY A 87 0.12 -9.40 0.90
C GLY A 87 -1.39 -9.45 0.74
N SER A 88 -1.86 -10.56 0.23
CA SER A 88 -3.27 -10.88 0.10
C SER A 88 -3.52 -12.34 0.44
N SER A 89 -4.70 -12.62 0.95
CA SER A 89 -5.21 -13.95 1.23
C SER A 89 -6.72 -13.98 0.97
N VAL A 90 -7.34 -15.13 1.18
CA VAL A 90 -8.81 -15.26 1.12
C VAL A 90 -9.54 -14.41 2.18
N TYR A 91 -8.84 -13.96 3.21
CA TYR A 91 -9.39 -13.13 4.30
C TYR A 91 -9.23 -11.62 4.06
N GLY A 92 -8.50 -11.22 3.01
CA GLY A 92 -8.26 -9.82 2.70
C GLY A 92 -6.83 -9.52 2.26
N SER A 93 -6.47 -8.27 2.30
CA SER A 93 -5.13 -7.80 1.93
C SER A 93 -4.57 -6.81 2.94
N TRP A 94 -3.26 -6.72 2.97
CA TRP A 94 -2.53 -5.77 3.80
C TRP A 94 -1.40 -5.14 3.01
N GLY A 95 -0.95 -3.98 3.47
CA GLY A 95 0.20 -3.32 2.88
C GLY A 95 0.83 -2.34 3.84
N GLN A 96 2.14 -2.23 3.76
CA GLN A 96 2.93 -1.24 4.46
C GLN A 96 3.90 -0.60 3.49
N THR A 97 3.95 0.73 3.46
CA THR A 97 4.87 1.51 2.63
C THR A 97 5.53 2.57 3.49
N GLY A 98 6.84 2.66 3.40
CA GLY A 98 7.64 3.69 4.04
C GLY A 98 8.46 4.44 3.00
N VAL A 99 8.62 5.73 3.18
CA VAL A 99 9.50 6.60 2.40
C VAL A 99 10.36 7.43 3.33
N THR A 100 11.59 7.68 2.94
CA THR A 100 12.52 8.52 3.70
C THR A 100 13.30 9.41 2.75
N ARG A 101 13.64 10.62 3.21
CA ARG A 101 14.54 11.53 2.53
C ARG A 101 15.19 12.47 3.54
N GLY A 102 16.48 12.29 3.80
CA GLY A 102 17.15 12.95 4.93
C GLY A 102 16.45 12.59 6.24
N ASP A 103 16.13 13.58 7.06
CA ASP A 103 15.43 13.42 8.35
C ASP A 103 13.90 13.27 8.20
N GLN A 104 13.37 13.43 6.98
CA GLN A 104 11.96 13.30 6.72
C GLN A 104 11.59 11.86 6.39
N TRP A 105 10.49 11.41 6.97
CA TRP A 105 9.93 10.10 6.67
C TRP A 105 8.40 10.14 6.68
N ALA A 106 7.81 9.23 5.97
CA ALA A 106 6.39 8.92 6.08
C ALA A 106 6.19 7.42 5.95
N SER A 107 5.25 6.89 6.69
CA SER A 107 4.84 5.49 6.59
C SER A 107 3.32 5.38 6.51
N THR A 108 2.86 4.39 5.76
CA THR A 108 1.44 4.05 5.64
C THR A 108 1.28 2.56 5.83
N SER A 109 0.37 2.17 6.71
CA SER A 109 -0.09 0.79 6.85
C SER A 109 -1.57 0.72 6.48
N ARG A 110 -1.95 -0.30 5.74
CA ARG A 110 -3.34 -0.55 5.33
C ARG A 110 -3.74 -2.00 5.54
N VAL A 111 -4.99 -2.21 5.88
CA VAL A 111 -5.63 -3.53 5.92
C VAL A 111 -6.98 -3.43 5.23
N THR A 112 -7.25 -4.35 4.33
CA THR A 112 -8.55 -4.49 3.67
C THR A 112 -9.09 -5.87 4.03
N ASN A 113 -10.27 -5.94 4.64
CA ASN A 113 -10.92 -7.20 4.97
C ASN A 113 -11.58 -7.86 3.74
N ASN A 114 -12.10 -9.07 3.90
CA ASN A 114 -12.77 -9.81 2.84
C ASN A 114 -14.06 -9.14 2.33
N MET A 115 -14.66 -8.24 3.11
CA MET A 115 -15.80 -7.41 2.69
C MET A 115 -15.38 -6.14 1.95
N GLY A 116 -14.06 -5.95 1.70
CA GLY A 116 -13.52 -4.80 0.96
C GLY A 116 -13.35 -3.51 1.78
N THR A 117 -13.70 -3.50 3.06
CA THR A 117 -13.43 -2.33 3.93
C THR A 117 -11.93 -2.16 4.12
N THR A 118 -11.42 -0.98 3.80
CA THR A 118 -10.01 -0.63 3.96
C THR A 118 -9.82 0.35 5.11
N SER A 119 -8.98 -0.02 6.06
CA SER A 119 -8.46 0.86 7.12
C SER A 119 -7.01 1.20 6.82
N ARG A 120 -6.64 2.46 7.03
CA ARG A 120 -5.27 2.95 6.78
C ARG A 120 -4.83 3.86 7.91
N VAL A 121 -3.56 3.72 8.29
CA VAL A 121 -2.86 4.63 9.20
C VAL A 121 -1.65 5.17 8.46
N THR A 122 -1.50 6.48 8.44
CA THR A 122 -0.34 7.18 7.86
C THR A 122 0.30 8.06 8.93
N GLN A 123 1.60 7.99 9.03
CA GLN A 123 2.40 8.79 9.97
C GLN A 123 3.59 9.42 9.23
N GLY A 124 4.03 10.57 9.69
CA GLY A 124 5.18 11.28 9.12
C GLY A 124 6.07 11.90 10.19
N SER A 125 7.30 12.20 9.81
CA SER A 125 8.34 12.80 10.67
C SER A 125 7.95 14.13 11.30
N GLY A 126 7.01 14.87 10.68
CA GLY A 126 6.45 16.10 11.24
C GLY A 126 5.38 15.86 12.32
N GLY A 127 5.26 14.66 12.90
CA GLY A 127 4.26 14.38 13.93
C GLY A 127 2.83 14.25 13.42
N ASN A 128 2.63 14.38 12.11
CA ASN A 128 1.32 14.22 11.49
C ASN A 128 0.88 12.75 11.50
N THR A 129 -0.36 12.52 11.88
CA THR A 129 -0.96 11.17 11.84
C THR A 129 -2.33 11.25 11.18
N ALA A 130 -2.60 10.35 10.24
CA ALA A 130 -3.90 10.21 9.60
C ALA A 130 -4.41 8.77 9.74
N ILE A 131 -5.65 8.62 10.14
CA ILE A 131 -6.35 7.34 10.19
C ILE A 131 -7.57 7.47 9.29
N THR A 132 -7.73 6.56 8.35
CA THR A 132 -8.89 6.55 7.44
C THR A 132 -9.52 5.17 7.40
N ARG A 133 -10.84 5.15 7.22
CA ARG A 133 -11.62 3.94 6.99
C ARG A 133 -12.56 4.16 5.82
N ASN A 134 -12.44 3.30 4.82
CA ASN A 134 -13.28 3.29 3.62
C ASN A 134 -14.04 1.96 3.56
N PRO A 135 -15.30 1.90 4.01
CA PRO A 135 -16.17 0.77 3.78
C PRO A 135 -16.46 0.58 2.29
N VAL A 136 -16.90 -0.61 1.91
CA VAL A 136 -17.43 -0.85 0.56
C VAL A 136 -18.77 -0.16 0.41
N GLY A 137 -18.96 0.56 -0.67
CA GLY A 137 -20.13 1.38 -0.95
C GLY A 137 -19.86 2.87 -0.81
N ALA A 138 -20.62 3.68 -1.54
CA ALA A 138 -20.48 5.13 -1.51
C ALA A 138 -21.02 5.70 -0.19
N GLY A 139 -20.32 6.68 0.37
CA GLY A 139 -20.89 7.56 1.40
C GLY A 139 -20.48 7.31 2.83
N ASN A 140 -19.66 6.29 3.14
CA ASN A 140 -19.31 5.98 4.53
C ASN A 140 -17.80 6.11 4.84
N ALA A 141 -17.07 6.87 4.03
CA ALA A 141 -15.66 7.13 4.28
C ALA A 141 -15.51 8.05 5.50
N SER A 142 -14.63 7.68 6.41
CA SER A 142 -14.30 8.46 7.59
C SER A 142 -12.79 8.55 7.77
N GLY A 143 -12.34 9.61 8.42
CA GLY A 143 -10.94 9.79 8.73
C GLY A 143 -10.70 10.83 9.80
N ILE A 144 -9.61 10.67 10.51
CA ILE A 144 -9.11 11.61 11.50
C ILE A 144 -7.66 11.94 11.13
N VAL A 145 -7.33 13.22 11.15
CA VAL A 145 -5.97 13.72 10.93
C VAL A 145 -5.57 14.57 12.15
N ARG A 146 -4.43 14.24 12.72
CA ARG A 146 -3.76 15.07 13.70
C ARG A 146 -2.52 15.69 13.07
N THR A 147 -2.37 16.99 13.16
CA THR A 147 -1.20 17.71 12.65
C THR A 147 -0.11 17.83 13.72
N GLU A 148 1.10 18.17 13.30
CA GLU A 148 2.23 18.48 14.19
C GLU A 148 1.88 19.57 15.22
N GLY A 149 1.14 20.61 14.80
CA GLY A 149 0.68 21.68 15.68
C GLY A 149 -0.39 21.26 16.70
N GLY A 150 -0.81 19.97 16.69
CA GLY A 150 -1.83 19.44 17.60
C GLY A 150 -3.27 19.63 17.11
N ASP A 151 -3.49 20.29 15.99
CA ASP A 151 -4.82 20.41 15.39
C ASP A 151 -5.36 19.02 15.00
N VAL A 152 -6.64 18.81 15.29
CA VAL A 152 -7.34 17.57 14.93
C VAL A 152 -8.47 17.90 13.95
N TYR A 153 -8.46 17.19 12.83
CA TYR A 153 -9.50 17.26 11.81
C TYR A 153 -10.18 15.89 11.70
N ALA A 154 -11.49 15.89 11.54
CA ALA A 154 -12.26 14.70 11.24
C ALA A 154 -13.02 14.89 9.92
N GLY A 155 -13.11 13.84 9.14
CA GLY A 155 -13.88 13.79 7.90
C GLY A 155 -14.86 12.62 7.94
N ARG A 156 -16.10 12.87 7.52
CA ARG A 156 -17.11 11.83 7.32
C ARG A 156 -18.09 12.26 6.24
N ASP A 157 -18.31 11.39 5.26
CA ASP A 157 -19.36 11.54 4.23
C ASP A 157 -19.32 12.92 3.52
N GLY A 158 -18.11 13.37 3.18
CA GLY A 158 -17.88 14.66 2.49
C GLY A 158 -17.90 15.88 3.40
N SER A 159 -18.18 15.74 4.68
CA SER A 159 -18.07 16.82 5.67
C SER A 159 -16.72 16.83 6.34
N VAL A 160 -16.18 18.01 6.63
CA VAL A 160 -14.90 18.18 7.33
C VAL A 160 -15.14 18.98 8.61
N TYR A 161 -14.55 18.52 9.69
CA TYR A 161 -14.64 19.07 11.02
C TYR A 161 -13.24 19.39 11.54
N LYS A 162 -13.10 20.47 12.30
CA LYS A 162 -11.87 20.83 13.03
C LYS A 162 -12.19 20.89 14.52
N LYS A 163 -11.36 20.27 15.36
CA LYS A 163 -11.46 20.40 16.81
C LYS A 163 -10.77 21.69 17.25
N GLN A 164 -11.48 22.50 18.05
CA GLN A 164 -10.96 23.71 18.67
C GLN A 164 -11.32 23.71 20.16
N GLY A 165 -10.33 23.45 21.02
CA GLY A 165 -10.59 23.16 22.42
C GLY A 165 -11.44 21.90 22.59
N ASP A 166 -12.54 21.99 23.29
CA ASP A 166 -13.48 20.87 23.49
C ASP A 166 -14.61 20.84 22.45
N ALA A 167 -14.69 21.85 21.57
CA ALA A 167 -15.76 21.97 20.58
C ALA A 167 -15.28 21.56 19.19
N TRP A 168 -16.23 21.19 18.32
CA TRP A 168 -16.03 20.93 16.93
C TRP A 168 -16.63 22.01 16.06
N GLN A 169 -15.91 22.38 14.99
CA GLN A 169 -16.38 23.27 13.96
C GLN A 169 -16.54 22.49 12.66
N LYS A 170 -17.63 22.70 11.95
CA LYS A 170 -17.86 22.15 10.63
C LYS A 170 -17.45 23.15 9.55
N TYR A 171 -16.75 22.68 8.54
CA TYR A 171 -16.41 23.49 7.36
C TYR A 171 -17.61 23.61 6.42
N HIS A 172 -17.97 24.82 6.08
CA HIS A 172 -19.02 25.15 5.11
C HIS A 172 -18.37 25.62 3.80
N GLY A 173 -18.23 24.72 2.84
CA GLY A 173 -17.53 24.97 1.57
C GLY A 173 -18.13 26.10 0.74
N ALA A 174 -19.43 26.31 0.80
CA ALA A 174 -20.10 27.40 0.10
C ALA A 174 -19.70 28.81 0.58
N THR A 175 -19.32 28.95 1.85
CA THR A 175 -18.93 30.25 2.45
C THR A 175 -17.46 30.32 2.83
N GLY A 176 -16.72 29.20 2.75
CA GLY A 176 -15.31 29.10 3.13
C GLY A 176 -15.08 29.24 4.65
N ASN A 177 -16.11 29.15 5.47
CA ASN A 177 -16.04 29.42 6.90
C ASN A 177 -16.22 28.16 7.77
N TRP A 178 -15.62 28.20 8.96
CA TRP A 178 -15.84 27.25 10.02
C TRP A 178 -16.95 27.75 10.94
N ARG A 179 -17.89 26.88 11.31
CA ARG A 179 -18.97 27.19 12.27
C ARG A 179 -18.98 26.13 13.35
N PHE A 180 -19.22 26.55 14.60
CA PHE A 180 -19.43 25.63 15.71
C PHE A 180 -20.65 24.76 15.42
N GLN A 181 -20.56 23.51 15.81
CA GLN A 181 -21.70 22.59 15.74
C GLN A 181 -22.30 22.50 17.14
N ASP A 182 -23.52 23.02 17.29
CA ASP A 182 -24.21 23.12 18.57
C ASP A 182 -24.82 21.76 19.00
N ASP A 183 -24.91 20.78 18.10
CA ASP A 183 -25.48 19.45 18.37
C ASP A 183 -24.42 18.34 18.23
N PHE A 184 -24.01 17.80 19.37
CA PHE A 184 -23.06 16.69 19.49
C PHE A 184 -23.68 15.31 19.22
N ASP A 185 -24.99 15.19 18.97
CA ASP A 185 -25.70 13.91 18.88
C ASP A 185 -25.39 13.07 17.63
N ASN A 186 -24.56 13.57 16.70
CA ASN A 186 -24.22 12.90 15.45
C ASN A 186 -22.73 12.92 15.09
N LEU A 187 -21.83 12.97 16.07
CA LEU A 187 -20.40 12.75 15.81
C LEU A 187 -20.09 11.25 15.67
N PRO A 188 -19.14 10.86 14.79
CA PRO A 188 -18.78 9.50 14.50
C PRO A 188 -18.11 8.75 15.65
#